data_57f54339950959fa1364c7da47c6bcdb
#
_entry.id   57f54339950959fa1364c7da47c6bcdb
#
_cell.length_a   1.000
_cell.length_b   1.000
_cell.length_c   1.000
_cell.angle_alpha   90.00
_cell.angle_beta   90.00
_cell.angle_gamma   90.00
#
_symmetry.space_group_name_H-M   'P 1'
#
loop_
_entity.id
_entity.type
_entity.pdbx_description
1 polymer ?
#
loop_
_entity_poly.entity_id
_entity_poly.type
_entity_poly.pdbx_seq_one_letter_code
_entity_poly.pdbx_strand_id
1 'polypeptide(L)'
;MRIQQVIDTLIKLEGAIYCVLVNSEDGSLLASAGGEGWPLDVLARASARIVRADRKAMQALGKEEDIAQELLFTDKAHLHAIVILPKNPKFYICTGFSRKQGNLSLARRVSQEMLANLVITI
;
A
#
# COMPACT_ATOMS: atom_id res chain seq x y z
N MET A 1 -6.44 -9.93 13.60
CA MET A 1 -6.94 -10.05 12.20
C MET A 1 -5.78 -10.47 11.31
N ARG A 2 -6.02 -11.44 10.47
CA ARG A 2 -4.99 -11.93 9.53
C ARG A 2 -4.85 -10.96 8.36
N ILE A 3 -3.64 -10.86 7.82
CA ILE A 3 -3.37 -9.96 6.70
C ILE A 3 -4.26 -10.23 5.48
N GLN A 4 -4.54 -11.50 5.18
CA GLN A 4 -5.39 -11.83 4.04
C GLN A 4 -6.82 -11.31 4.24
N GLN A 5 -7.32 -11.31 5.48
CA GLN A 5 -8.65 -10.75 5.79
C GLN A 5 -8.68 -9.23 5.55
N VAL A 6 -7.60 -8.54 5.88
CA VAL A 6 -7.46 -7.10 5.62
C VAL A 6 -7.51 -6.84 4.12
N ILE A 7 -6.70 -7.57 3.36
CA ILE A 7 -6.62 -7.43 1.90
C ILE A 7 -7.96 -7.74 1.25
N ASP A 8 -8.61 -8.83 1.68
CA ASP A 8 -9.91 -9.23 1.14
C ASP A 8 -11.02 -8.21 1.46
N THR A 9 -10.88 -7.49 2.57
CA THR A 9 -11.81 -6.41 2.92
C THR A 9 -11.56 -5.18 2.06
N LEU A 10 -10.30 -4.79 1.90
CA LEU A 10 -9.94 -3.62 1.11
C LEU A 10 -10.30 -3.76 -0.36
N ILE A 11 -10.16 -4.95 -0.94
CA ILE A 11 -10.50 -5.17 -2.34
C ILE A 11 -12.00 -5.02 -2.63
N LYS A 12 -12.83 -5.11 -1.60
CA LYS A 12 -14.28 -4.92 -1.74
C LYS A 12 -14.72 -3.48 -1.72
N LEU A 13 -13.82 -2.55 -1.44
CA LEU A 13 -14.15 -1.12 -1.50
C LEU A 13 -14.49 -0.71 -2.93
N GLU A 14 -15.44 0.20 -3.07
CA GLU A 14 -15.89 0.65 -4.39
C GLU A 14 -14.72 1.21 -5.20
N GLY A 15 -14.57 0.72 -6.42
CA GLY A 15 -13.51 1.14 -7.33
C GLY A 15 -12.15 0.47 -7.12
N ALA A 16 -12.03 -0.39 -6.10
CA ALA A 16 -10.78 -1.12 -5.86
C ALA A 16 -10.51 -2.15 -6.96
N ILE A 17 -9.30 -2.15 -7.47
CA ILE A 17 -8.86 -3.00 -8.58
C ILE A 17 -7.94 -4.12 -8.09
N TYR A 18 -6.98 -3.78 -7.25
CA TYR A 18 -6.04 -4.73 -6.67
C TYR A 18 -5.69 -4.28 -5.25
N CYS A 19 -5.23 -5.22 -4.44
CA CYS A 19 -4.66 -4.93 -3.13
C CYS A 19 -3.49 -5.90 -2.91
N VAL A 20 -2.33 -5.36 -2.58
CA VAL A 20 -1.10 -6.16 -2.41
C VAL A 20 -0.40 -5.81 -1.12
N LEU A 21 0.18 -6.82 -0.46
CA LEU A 21 1.09 -6.65 0.66
C LEU A 21 2.52 -6.86 0.14
N VAL A 22 3.39 -5.91 0.43
CA VAL A 22 4.75 -5.88 -0.11
C VAL A 22 5.78 -5.64 0.98
N ASN A 23 6.93 -6.32 0.86
CA ASN A 23 8.12 -6.02 1.64
C ASN A 23 8.87 -4.89 0.96
N SER A 24 9.01 -3.74 1.63
CA SER A 24 9.62 -2.54 1.04
C SER A 24 11.14 -2.69 0.78
N GLU A 25 11.82 -3.60 1.46
CA GLU A 25 13.26 -3.77 1.32
C GLU A 25 13.65 -4.47 0.02
N ASP A 26 12.90 -5.49 -0.37
CA ASP A 26 13.21 -6.31 -1.56
C ASP A 26 12.13 -6.28 -2.63
N GLY A 27 10.98 -5.65 -2.35
CA GLY A 27 9.87 -5.59 -3.30
C GLY A 27 9.11 -6.90 -3.46
N SER A 28 9.29 -7.86 -2.54
CA SER A 28 8.57 -9.13 -2.65
C SER A 28 7.08 -8.97 -2.38
N LEU A 29 6.28 -9.63 -3.21
CA LEU A 29 4.84 -9.69 -3.08
C LEU A 29 4.49 -10.83 -2.11
N LEU A 30 3.89 -10.48 -0.97
CA LEU A 30 3.60 -11.45 0.10
C LEU A 30 2.15 -11.92 0.10
N ALA A 31 1.23 -11.08 -0.34
CA ALA A 31 -0.19 -11.43 -0.43
C ALA A 31 -0.87 -10.50 -1.43
N SER A 32 -1.95 -10.95 -2.03
CA SER A 32 -2.69 -10.15 -3.00
C SER A 32 -4.15 -10.56 -3.07
N ALA A 33 -4.98 -9.61 -3.56
CA ALA A 33 -6.37 -9.84 -3.92
C ALA A 33 -6.69 -8.98 -5.13
N GLY A 34 -7.55 -9.48 -6.01
CA GLY A 34 -7.91 -8.80 -7.26
C GLY A 34 -6.75 -8.72 -8.23
N GLY A 35 -6.75 -7.70 -9.06
CA GLY A 35 -5.66 -7.40 -9.97
C GLY A 35 -5.61 -8.25 -11.23
N GLU A 36 -6.73 -8.77 -11.70
CA GLU A 36 -6.77 -9.51 -12.96
C GLU A 36 -6.23 -8.64 -14.10
N GLY A 37 -5.27 -9.18 -14.83
CA GLY A 37 -4.61 -8.46 -15.93
C GLY A 37 -3.55 -7.49 -15.51
N TRP A 38 -3.29 -7.33 -14.21
CA TRP A 38 -2.23 -6.46 -13.70
C TRP A 38 -0.97 -7.26 -13.38
N PRO A 39 0.21 -6.75 -13.73
CA PRO A 39 1.48 -7.42 -13.41
C PRO A 39 1.86 -7.16 -11.95
N LEU A 40 1.24 -7.88 -11.01
CA LEU A 40 1.35 -7.59 -9.58
C LEU A 40 2.77 -7.71 -9.03
N ASP A 41 3.58 -8.63 -9.55
CA ASP A 41 4.99 -8.74 -9.13
C ASP A 41 5.80 -7.51 -9.55
N VAL A 42 5.55 -7.01 -10.75
CA VAL A 42 6.19 -5.78 -11.25
C VAL A 42 5.73 -4.59 -10.43
N LEU A 43 4.43 -4.52 -10.15
CA LEU A 43 3.85 -3.47 -9.31
C LEU A 43 4.48 -3.46 -7.92
N ALA A 44 4.64 -4.64 -7.30
CA ALA A 44 5.25 -4.75 -5.98
C ALA A 44 6.69 -4.18 -5.99
N ARG A 45 7.51 -4.57 -6.95
CA ARG A 45 8.88 -4.06 -7.06
C ARG A 45 8.92 -2.57 -7.35
N ALA A 46 8.06 -2.08 -8.25
CA ALA A 46 8.03 -0.67 -8.61
C ALA A 46 7.55 0.20 -7.43
N SER A 47 6.51 -0.21 -6.74
CA SER A 47 6.01 0.53 -5.58
C SER A 47 7.02 0.53 -4.43
N ALA A 48 7.76 -0.55 -4.24
CA ALA A 48 8.82 -0.60 -3.22
C ALA A 48 9.93 0.41 -3.51
N ARG A 49 10.26 0.65 -4.79
CA ARG A 49 11.21 1.72 -5.16
C ARG A 49 10.70 3.10 -4.75
N ILE A 50 9.42 3.34 -4.91
CA ILE A 50 8.80 4.60 -4.50
C ILE A 50 8.92 4.78 -2.98
N VAL A 51 8.60 3.75 -2.21
CA VAL A 51 8.73 3.79 -0.75
C VAL A 51 10.17 4.05 -0.32
N ARG A 52 11.14 3.36 -0.92
CA ARG A 52 12.55 3.56 -0.61
C ARG A 52 13.04 4.95 -0.99
N ALA A 53 12.58 5.47 -2.13
CA ALA A 53 12.93 6.83 -2.56
C ALA A 53 12.36 7.89 -1.61
N ASP A 54 11.15 7.71 -1.13
CA ASP A 54 10.55 8.59 -0.14
C ASP A 54 11.38 8.62 1.14
N ARG A 55 11.81 7.47 1.63
CA ARG A 55 12.64 7.38 2.84
C ARG A 55 13.98 8.08 2.65
N LYS A 56 14.61 7.94 1.49
CA LYS A 56 15.84 8.66 1.17
C LYS A 56 15.64 10.16 1.13
N ALA A 57 14.52 10.61 0.57
CA ALA A 57 14.18 12.03 0.56
C ALA A 57 14.02 12.58 1.99
N MET A 58 13.36 11.84 2.87
CA MET A 58 13.20 12.23 4.27
C MET A 58 14.55 12.30 4.99
N GLN A 59 15.45 11.36 4.75
CA GLN A 59 16.81 11.39 5.29
C GLN A 59 17.57 12.64 4.82
N ALA A 60 17.49 12.95 3.53
CA ALA A 60 18.13 14.14 2.97
C ALA A 60 17.62 15.44 3.58
N LEU A 61 16.36 15.46 3.99
CA LEU A 61 15.72 16.59 4.65
C LEU A 61 15.95 16.63 6.16
N GLY A 62 16.67 15.66 6.72
CA GLY A 62 16.86 15.53 8.17
C GLY A 62 15.59 15.11 8.91
N LYS A 63 14.69 14.41 8.23
CA LYS A 63 13.38 13.99 8.76
C LYS A 63 13.18 12.48 8.75
N GLU A 64 14.24 11.72 8.92
CA GLU A 64 14.15 10.25 8.93
C GLU A 64 13.28 9.68 10.04
N GLU A 65 13.04 10.47 11.10
CA GLU A 65 12.10 10.10 12.18
C GLU A 65 10.64 10.28 11.76
N ASP A 66 10.38 11.10 10.74
CA ASP A 66 9.04 11.40 10.24
C ASP A 66 8.71 10.48 9.06
N ILE A 67 8.63 9.18 9.31
CA ILE A 67 8.28 8.21 8.29
C ILE A 67 6.86 8.46 7.80
N ALA A 68 6.69 8.65 6.50
CA ALA A 68 5.38 8.80 5.92
C ALA A 68 4.52 7.56 6.22
N GLN A 69 3.31 7.80 6.72
CA GLN A 69 2.35 6.73 6.97
C GLN A 69 1.71 6.24 5.66
N GLU A 70 1.68 7.11 4.66
CA GLU A 70 1.02 6.83 3.39
C GLU A 70 1.67 7.60 2.25
N LEU A 71 1.58 7.01 1.06
CA LEU A 71 2.04 7.60 -0.19
C LEU A 71 0.98 7.37 -1.25
N LEU A 72 0.90 8.28 -2.21
CA LEU A 72 -0.03 8.17 -3.32
C LEU A 72 0.72 8.40 -4.62
N PHE A 73 0.55 7.52 -5.58
CA PHE A 73 0.98 7.78 -6.95
C PHE A 73 -0.16 7.51 -7.91
N THR A 74 -0.15 8.18 -9.04
CA THR A 74 -1.30 8.21 -9.94
C THR A 74 -0.90 8.08 -11.39
N ASP A 75 -1.83 7.56 -12.17
CA ASP A 75 -1.84 7.70 -13.61
C ASP A 75 -3.19 8.28 -14.05
N LYS A 76 -3.43 8.39 -15.37
CA LYS A 76 -4.65 9.04 -15.87
C LYS A 76 -5.93 8.38 -15.40
N ALA A 77 -5.91 7.07 -15.22
CA ALA A 77 -7.11 6.28 -14.93
C ALA A 77 -7.14 5.74 -13.50
N HIS A 78 -6.03 5.80 -12.77
CA HIS A 78 -5.88 5.08 -11.51
C HIS A 78 -5.26 5.91 -10.40
N LEU A 79 -5.63 5.59 -9.17
CA LEU A 79 -4.99 6.04 -7.93
C LEU A 79 -4.36 4.82 -7.28
N HIS A 80 -3.09 4.94 -6.87
CA HIS A 80 -2.37 3.87 -6.21
C HIS A 80 -2.00 4.34 -4.81
N ALA A 81 -2.69 3.82 -3.81
CA ALA A 81 -2.54 4.24 -2.42
C ALA A 81 -1.68 3.25 -1.64
N ILE A 82 -0.57 3.74 -1.10
CA ILE A 82 0.33 2.98 -0.24
C ILE A 82 0.06 3.37 1.20
N VAL A 83 -0.15 2.38 2.06
CA VAL A 83 -0.26 2.59 3.51
C VAL A 83 0.80 1.73 4.19
N ILE A 84 1.74 2.38 4.86
CA ILE A 84 2.80 1.72 5.62
C ILE A 84 2.19 1.12 6.89
N LEU A 85 2.53 -0.11 7.23
CA LEU A 85 2.06 -0.73 8.47
C LEU A 85 2.71 -0.05 9.67
N PRO A 86 1.94 0.60 10.55
CA PRO A 86 2.53 1.39 11.64
C PRO A 86 3.38 0.55 12.60
N LYS A 87 2.99 -0.68 12.86
CA LYS A 87 3.70 -1.57 13.79
C LYS A 87 4.78 -2.41 13.14
N ASN A 88 4.86 -2.38 11.81
CA ASN A 88 5.89 -3.10 11.08
C ASN A 88 6.19 -2.37 9.78
N PRO A 89 6.91 -1.23 9.85
CA PRO A 89 7.08 -0.35 8.68
C PRO A 89 7.92 -0.91 7.53
N LYS A 90 8.48 -2.09 7.71
CA LYS A 90 9.09 -2.85 6.63
C LYS A 90 8.06 -3.23 5.56
N PHE A 91 6.80 -3.40 5.98
CA PHE A 91 5.70 -3.83 5.10
C PHE A 91 4.74 -2.69 4.83
N TYR A 92 4.12 -2.75 3.66
CA TYR A 92 3.06 -1.83 3.29
C TYR A 92 2.01 -2.54 2.45
N ILE A 93 0.82 -1.93 2.42
CA ILE A 93 -0.25 -2.34 1.52
C ILE A 93 -0.38 -1.29 0.44
N CYS A 94 -0.46 -1.72 -0.82
CA CYS A 94 -0.77 -0.86 -1.95
C CYS A 94 -2.11 -1.29 -2.53
N THR A 95 -3.04 -0.35 -2.62
CA THR A 95 -4.36 -0.59 -3.20
C THR A 95 -4.56 0.31 -4.40
N GLY A 96 -4.91 -0.29 -5.53
CA GLY A 96 -5.20 0.45 -6.75
C GLY A 96 -6.69 0.70 -6.90
N PHE A 97 -7.05 1.91 -7.28
CA PHE A 97 -8.44 2.34 -7.46
C PHE A 97 -8.65 2.97 -8.83
N SER A 98 -9.85 2.79 -9.37
CA SER A 98 -10.33 3.59 -10.48
C SER A 98 -10.50 5.05 -10.02
N ARG A 99 -9.96 6.00 -10.78
CA ARG A 99 -10.17 7.44 -10.48
C ARG A 99 -11.63 7.84 -10.50
N LYS A 100 -12.43 7.19 -11.35
CA LYS A 100 -13.86 7.49 -11.48
C LYS A 100 -14.71 6.95 -10.34
N GLN A 101 -14.36 5.76 -9.85
CA GLN A 101 -15.21 5.02 -8.91
C GLN A 101 -14.65 4.94 -7.50
N GLY A 102 -13.35 5.18 -7.34
CA GLY A 102 -12.71 5.07 -6.05
C GLY A 102 -13.05 6.22 -5.13
N ASN A 103 -13.24 5.91 -3.86
CA ASN A 103 -13.35 6.91 -2.80
C ASN A 103 -12.08 6.86 -1.96
N LEU A 104 -11.13 7.73 -2.29
CA LEU A 104 -9.82 7.74 -1.66
C LEU A 104 -9.90 8.04 -0.16
N SER A 105 -10.76 8.98 0.25
CA SER A 105 -10.91 9.33 1.67
C SER A 105 -11.39 8.14 2.50
N LEU A 106 -12.37 7.39 1.98
CA LEU A 106 -12.87 6.19 2.65
C LEU A 106 -11.78 5.11 2.69
N ALA A 107 -11.08 4.90 1.58
CA ALA A 107 -10.02 3.90 1.48
C ALA A 107 -8.89 4.18 2.48
N ARG A 108 -8.48 5.45 2.61
CA ARG A 108 -7.46 5.86 3.59
C ARG A 108 -7.91 5.58 5.02
N ARG A 109 -9.13 5.96 5.35
CA ARG A 109 -9.68 5.76 6.71
C ARG A 109 -9.77 4.29 7.06
N VAL A 110 -10.33 3.47 6.17
CA VAL A 110 -10.48 2.03 6.40
C VAL A 110 -9.11 1.37 6.53
N SER A 111 -8.18 1.70 5.65
CA SER A 111 -6.81 1.17 5.70
C SER A 111 -6.12 1.52 7.01
N GLN A 112 -6.20 2.77 7.43
CA GLN A 112 -5.57 3.23 8.68
C GLN A 112 -6.16 2.51 9.89
N GLU A 113 -7.48 2.38 9.96
CA GLU A 113 -8.15 1.70 11.06
C GLU A 113 -7.78 0.22 11.13
N MET A 114 -7.78 -0.47 9.98
CA MET A 114 -7.48 -1.89 9.93
C MET A 114 -6.01 -2.20 10.20
N LEU A 115 -5.09 -1.32 9.78
CA LEU A 115 -3.66 -1.56 9.87
C LEU A 115 -3.03 -1.05 11.16
N ALA A 116 -3.74 -0.22 11.93
CA ALA A 116 -3.19 0.44 13.12
C ALA A 116 -2.56 -0.53 14.12
N ASN A 117 -3.15 -1.70 14.29
CA ASN A 117 -2.69 -2.71 15.25
C ASN A 117 -2.22 -4.00 14.61
N LEU A 118 -2.14 -4.04 13.29
CA LEU A 118 -1.74 -5.24 12.56
C LEU A 118 -0.24 -5.49 12.72
N VAL A 119 0.12 -6.69 13.15
CA VAL A 119 1.50 -7.15 13.23
C VAL A 119 1.64 -8.35 12.30
N ILE A 120 2.65 -8.32 11.45
CA ILE A 120 2.96 -9.43 10.57
C ILE A 120 4.13 -10.19 11.15
N THR A 121 3.91 -11.47 11.40
CA THR A 121 4.95 -12.40 11.81
C THR A 121 5.31 -13.26 10.61
N ILE A 122 6.56 -13.20 10.22
CA ILE A 122 7.10 -13.98 9.10
C ILE A 122 8.15 -14.93 9.62
#